data_570940c1f591222e66be37b203b80095
#
_entry.id   570940c1f591222e66be37b203b80095
#
_cell.length_a   1.000
_cell.length_b   1.000
_cell.length_c   1.000
_cell.angle_alpha   90.00
_cell.angle_beta   90.00
_cell.angle_gamma   90.00
#
_symmetry.space_group_name_H-M   'P 1'
#
loop_
_entity.id
_entity.type
_entity.pdbx_description
1 polymer ?
#
loop_
_entity_poly.entity_id
_entity_poly.type
_entity_poly.pdbx_seq_one_letter_code
_entity_poly.pdbx_strand_id
1 'polypeptide(L)'
;TEAGSCTIQANYDGGSVNFTIVLEKSASAYASVGNVRVIVEDKVSNGSLGDKSNLTVTKANTGSAFYNQAQAAQTFATAGTALEMFTTTEGYSLSVGYAGSYVESIDGIGPDSTYTNGWNYCVMRKNASNTWEIASDSLLIGEGEYSVKSGDVVYWVYGAYADIAGYNTAKLNQLNGQN
;
A
#
# COMPACT_ATOMS: atom_id res chain seq x y z
N THR A 1 -3.15 -6.17 19.71
CA THR A 1 -3.60 -7.56 19.99
C THR A 1 -2.43 -8.47 19.68
N GLU A 2 -2.00 -9.28 20.64
CA GLU A 2 -0.95 -10.28 20.44
C GLU A 2 -1.52 -11.49 19.71
N ALA A 3 -0.69 -12.20 18.94
CA ALA A 3 -1.06 -13.48 18.34
C ALA A 3 -1.39 -14.48 19.45
N GLY A 4 -2.41 -15.28 19.27
CA GLY A 4 -2.84 -16.26 20.26
C GLY A 4 -3.63 -17.39 19.63
N SER A 5 -3.76 -18.49 20.35
CA SER A 5 -4.66 -19.56 19.94
C SER A 5 -5.70 -19.80 21.05
N CYS A 6 -6.91 -20.12 20.60
CA CYS A 6 -8.00 -20.50 21.47
C CYS A 6 -8.55 -21.85 20.99
N THR A 7 -8.72 -22.81 21.91
CA THR A 7 -9.37 -24.07 21.60
C THR A 7 -10.80 -24.01 22.11
N ILE A 8 -11.75 -24.20 21.22
CA ILE A 8 -13.16 -24.31 21.53
C ILE A 8 -13.54 -25.79 21.48
N GLN A 9 -14.09 -26.32 22.58
CA GLN A 9 -14.65 -27.65 22.63
C GLN A 9 -16.17 -27.58 22.43
N ALA A 10 -16.66 -28.21 21.40
CA ALA A 10 -18.08 -28.42 21.22
C ALA A 10 -18.45 -29.84 21.73
N ASN A 11 -19.33 -29.90 22.71
CA ASN A 11 -19.85 -31.17 23.26
C ASN A 11 -21.21 -31.47 22.65
N TYR A 12 -21.42 -32.73 22.27
CA TYR A 12 -22.70 -33.24 21.77
C TYR A 12 -23.00 -34.62 22.37
N ASP A 13 -24.21 -35.07 22.24
CA ASP A 13 -24.62 -36.37 22.79
C ASP A 13 -23.81 -37.48 22.07
N GLY A 14 -22.88 -38.08 22.82
CA GLY A 14 -21.98 -39.14 22.35
C GLY A 14 -20.55 -38.73 22.04
N GLY A 15 -20.14 -37.47 22.23
CA GLY A 15 -18.74 -37.05 22.00
C GLY A 15 -18.45 -35.58 22.17
N SER A 16 -17.20 -35.23 21.84
CA SER A 16 -16.75 -33.84 21.77
C SER A 16 -15.81 -33.65 20.58
N VAL A 17 -15.82 -32.45 20.02
CA VAL A 17 -14.91 -32.01 18.96
C VAL A 17 -14.19 -30.74 19.40
N ASN A 18 -12.88 -30.71 19.23
CA ASN A 18 -12.07 -29.53 19.52
C ASN A 18 -11.78 -28.78 18.22
N PHE A 19 -12.03 -27.47 18.22
CA PHE A 19 -11.63 -26.52 17.16
C PHE A 19 -10.56 -25.61 17.73
N THR A 20 -9.41 -25.53 17.07
CA THR A 20 -8.40 -24.55 17.41
C THR A 20 -8.52 -23.36 16.47
N ILE A 21 -8.83 -22.20 17.01
CA ILE A 21 -8.79 -20.93 16.30
C ILE A 21 -7.44 -20.32 16.58
N VAL A 22 -6.62 -20.16 15.54
CA VAL A 22 -5.36 -19.44 15.62
C VAL A 22 -5.63 -18.00 15.21
N LEU A 23 -5.47 -17.07 16.16
CA LEU A 23 -5.50 -15.65 15.88
C LEU A 23 -4.07 -15.22 15.55
N GLU A 24 -3.78 -15.09 14.27
CA GLU A 24 -2.54 -14.48 13.84
C GLU A 24 -2.67 -12.96 13.84
N LYS A 25 -1.69 -12.28 14.42
CA LYS A 25 -1.58 -10.84 14.24
C LYS A 25 -1.37 -10.61 12.75
N SER A 26 -2.29 -9.89 12.13
CA SER A 26 -2.12 -9.51 10.73
C SER A 26 -0.75 -8.87 10.57
N ALA A 27 0.09 -9.44 9.72
CA ALA A 27 1.41 -8.88 9.38
C ALA A 27 1.32 -7.45 8.82
N SER A 28 0.11 -7.02 8.48
CA SER A 28 -0.22 -5.69 7.96
C SER A 28 -0.40 -4.60 9.05
N ALA A 29 -0.36 -4.94 10.34
CA ALA A 29 -0.61 -4.00 11.43
C ALA A 29 0.66 -3.55 12.17
N TYR A 30 1.76 -3.37 11.47
CA TYR A 30 3.01 -2.93 12.09
C TYR A 30 3.16 -1.41 12.04
N ALA A 31 3.57 -0.83 13.17
CA ALA A 31 3.87 0.60 13.26
C ALA A 31 5.09 1.02 12.41
N SER A 32 5.97 0.07 12.09
CA SER A 32 7.13 0.24 11.22
C SER A 32 7.37 -1.03 10.42
N VAL A 33 7.60 -0.88 9.12
CA VAL A 33 7.83 -1.98 8.18
C VAL A 33 9.08 -1.66 7.36
N GLY A 34 10.09 -2.51 7.46
CA GLY A 34 11.31 -2.41 6.65
C GLY A 34 11.17 -3.12 5.28
N ASN A 35 12.15 -2.87 4.42
CA ASN A 35 12.29 -3.53 3.13
C ASN A 35 11.08 -3.33 2.18
N VAL A 36 10.51 -2.13 2.18
CA VAL A 36 9.48 -1.72 1.23
C VAL A 36 10.15 -1.06 0.03
N ARG A 37 9.66 -1.36 -1.18
CA ARG A 37 10.06 -0.69 -2.41
C ARG A 37 8.95 0.22 -2.89
N VAL A 38 9.28 1.45 -3.26
CA VAL A 38 8.32 2.41 -3.84
C VAL A 38 8.78 2.77 -5.24
N ILE A 39 7.88 2.66 -6.21
CA ILE A 39 8.10 3.02 -7.61
C ILE A 39 7.08 4.09 -7.97
N VAL A 40 7.54 5.22 -8.54
CA VAL A 40 6.68 6.35 -8.91
C VAL A 40 6.92 6.72 -10.37
N GLU A 41 5.88 6.65 -11.20
CA GLU A 41 5.95 6.90 -12.64
C GLU A 41 4.88 7.89 -13.11
N ASP A 42 5.24 8.74 -14.05
CA ASP A 42 4.34 9.61 -14.81
C ASP A 42 4.19 9.05 -16.23
N LYS A 43 3.02 8.52 -16.55
CA LYS A 43 2.71 7.95 -17.88
C LYS A 43 2.22 8.98 -18.89
N VAL A 44 1.90 10.18 -18.44
CA VAL A 44 1.51 11.28 -19.34
C VAL A 44 2.76 11.84 -20.03
N SER A 45 3.83 12.09 -19.28
CA SER A 45 5.11 12.56 -19.85
C SER A 45 6.08 11.41 -20.18
N ASN A 46 5.72 10.16 -19.96
CA ASN A 46 6.60 8.99 -20.04
C ASN A 46 7.84 9.10 -19.14
N GLY A 47 7.67 9.76 -17.99
CA GLY A 47 8.71 9.97 -17.00
C GLY A 47 8.69 8.93 -15.88
N SER A 48 9.82 8.82 -15.19
CA SER A 48 9.92 8.12 -13.91
C SER A 48 10.41 9.11 -12.87
N LEU A 49 9.67 9.27 -11.77
CA LEU A 49 10.11 10.06 -10.63
C LEU A 49 11.11 9.28 -9.78
N GLY A 50 11.03 7.95 -9.79
CA GLY A 50 12.03 7.14 -9.12
C GLY A 50 11.56 5.73 -8.76
N ASP A 51 12.55 4.99 -8.26
CA ASP A 51 12.44 3.61 -7.80
C ASP A 51 13.36 3.42 -6.60
N LYS A 52 12.79 3.33 -5.42
CA LYS A 52 13.54 3.25 -4.17
C LYS A 52 13.23 1.97 -3.42
N SER A 53 14.27 1.20 -3.18
CA SER A 53 14.18 -0.06 -2.42
C SER A 53 14.66 0.11 -0.97
N ASN A 54 14.36 -0.87 -0.14
CA ASN A 54 14.80 -0.97 1.26
C ASN A 54 14.34 0.20 2.15
N LEU A 55 13.21 0.81 1.84
CA LEU A 55 12.63 1.82 2.70
C LEU A 55 12.11 1.21 4.00
N THR A 56 12.30 1.94 5.11
CA THR A 56 11.64 1.65 6.37
C THR A 56 10.47 2.62 6.52
N VAL A 57 9.28 2.12 6.31
CA VAL A 57 8.03 2.87 6.35
C VAL A 57 7.47 2.87 7.76
N THR A 58 7.12 4.02 8.28
CA THR A 58 6.49 4.15 9.60
C THR A 58 5.03 4.55 9.47
N LYS A 59 4.26 4.32 10.54
CA LYS A 59 2.89 4.82 10.62
C LYS A 59 2.84 6.34 10.52
N ALA A 60 1.73 6.89 10.05
CA ALA A 60 1.48 8.31 10.06
C ALA A 60 1.53 8.88 11.49
N ASN A 61 2.04 10.10 11.63
CA ASN A 61 2.02 10.90 12.85
C ASN A 61 1.43 12.29 12.55
N THR A 62 1.30 13.14 13.54
CA THR A 62 0.66 14.47 13.38
C THR A 62 1.33 15.39 12.35
N GLY A 63 2.54 15.10 11.91
CA GLY A 63 3.25 15.84 10.86
C GLY A 63 3.20 15.17 9.49
N SER A 64 2.60 13.97 9.39
CA SER A 64 2.48 13.23 8.15
C SER A 64 1.35 13.78 7.27
N ALA A 65 1.57 13.84 5.94
CA ALA A 65 0.55 14.22 4.97
C ALA A 65 -0.65 13.26 4.99
N PHE A 66 -0.43 12.01 5.38
CA PHE A 66 -1.47 10.97 5.50
C PHE A 66 -2.04 10.83 6.92
N TYR A 67 -1.77 11.78 7.81
CA TYR A 67 -2.35 11.75 9.14
C TYR A 67 -3.81 12.23 9.10
N ASN A 68 -4.71 11.36 9.49
CA ASN A 68 -6.12 11.68 9.64
C ASN A 68 -6.51 11.67 11.12
N GLN A 69 -6.94 12.83 11.65
CA GLN A 69 -7.35 12.95 13.05
C GLN A 69 -8.54 12.06 13.41
N ALA A 70 -9.46 11.83 12.46
CA ALA A 70 -10.60 10.92 12.67
C ALA A 70 -10.16 9.45 12.77
N GLN A 71 -9.01 9.13 12.20
CA GLN A 71 -8.38 7.81 12.22
C GLN A 71 -7.12 7.78 13.09
N ALA A 72 -7.08 8.60 14.14
CA ALA A 72 -5.94 8.68 15.08
C ALA A 72 -5.51 7.31 15.66
N ALA A 73 -6.30 6.27 15.43
CA ALA A 73 -5.99 4.88 15.73
C ALA A 73 -5.16 4.17 14.63
N GLN A 74 -4.76 4.84 13.54
CA GLN A 74 -3.83 4.23 12.58
C GLN A 74 -2.50 3.93 13.28
N THR A 75 -2.30 2.66 13.57
CA THR A 75 -1.14 2.17 14.33
C THR A 75 -0.12 1.46 13.45
N PHE A 76 -0.28 1.54 12.12
CA PHE A 76 0.48 0.77 11.16
C PHE A 76 0.98 1.62 9.98
N ALA A 77 2.04 1.14 9.32
CA ALA A 77 2.59 1.69 8.09
C ALA A 77 1.65 1.42 6.90
N THR A 78 1.46 2.42 6.05
CA THR A 78 0.51 2.36 4.92
C THR A 78 1.18 2.63 3.58
N ALA A 79 0.46 2.40 2.48
CA ALA A 79 0.93 2.75 1.13
C ALA A 79 1.17 4.26 1.00
N GLY A 80 0.32 5.09 1.65
CA GLY A 80 0.51 6.53 1.69
C GLY A 80 1.77 6.94 2.44
N THR A 81 2.01 6.39 3.64
CA THR A 81 3.24 6.70 4.39
C THR A 81 4.50 6.15 3.69
N ALA A 82 4.37 5.11 2.85
CA ALA A 82 5.46 4.66 1.98
C ALA A 82 5.79 5.71 0.90
N LEU A 83 4.76 6.32 0.28
CA LEU A 83 4.96 7.43 -0.64
C LEU A 83 5.60 8.64 0.04
N GLU A 84 5.13 9.02 1.23
CA GLU A 84 5.70 10.13 2.00
C GLU A 84 7.18 9.90 2.32
N MET A 85 7.57 8.69 2.69
CA MET A 85 8.96 8.32 2.92
C MET A 85 9.78 8.43 1.62
N PHE A 86 9.23 7.98 0.49
CA PHE A 86 9.85 8.11 -0.82
C PHE A 86 10.08 9.59 -1.17
N THR A 87 9.02 10.42 -1.13
CA THR A 87 9.12 11.84 -1.52
C THR A 87 10.07 12.61 -0.61
N THR A 88 10.07 12.34 0.70
CA THR A 88 11.01 12.92 1.66
C THR A 88 12.45 12.54 1.32
N THR A 89 12.70 11.28 0.95
CA THR A 89 14.04 10.78 0.62
C THR A 89 14.58 11.38 -0.67
N GLU A 90 13.71 11.58 -1.67
CA GLU A 90 14.07 12.16 -2.97
C GLU A 90 14.04 13.70 -2.98
N GLY A 91 13.49 14.33 -1.95
CA GLY A 91 13.35 15.79 -1.86
C GLY A 91 12.19 16.32 -2.70
N TYR A 92 11.19 15.51 -3.01
CA TYR A 92 10.01 15.90 -3.77
C TYR A 92 8.93 16.50 -2.88
N SER A 93 8.19 17.46 -3.42
CA SER A 93 6.98 17.96 -2.77
C SER A 93 5.84 16.94 -2.87
N LEU A 94 5.01 16.88 -1.83
CA LEU A 94 3.82 16.02 -1.77
C LEU A 94 2.63 16.84 -1.29
N SER A 95 1.54 16.86 -2.06
CA SER A 95 0.25 17.41 -1.65
C SER A 95 -0.79 16.32 -1.57
N VAL A 96 -1.48 16.27 -0.43
CA VAL A 96 -2.50 15.27 -0.12
C VAL A 96 -3.75 15.97 0.38
N GLY A 97 -4.87 15.71 -0.27
CA GLY A 97 -6.18 16.23 0.07
C GLY A 97 -7.07 15.26 0.83
N TYR A 98 -8.29 15.69 1.10
CA TYR A 98 -9.35 14.90 1.72
C TYR A 98 -8.91 14.17 2.99
N ALA A 99 -8.18 14.89 3.87
CA ALA A 99 -7.69 14.35 5.13
C ALA A 99 -6.83 13.07 5.00
N GLY A 100 -5.98 13.02 3.98
CA GLY A 100 -5.03 11.93 3.78
C GLY A 100 -5.51 10.79 2.89
N SER A 101 -6.60 10.98 2.15
CA SER A 101 -7.18 9.93 1.31
C SER A 101 -7.11 10.20 -0.20
N TYR A 102 -6.34 11.22 -0.63
CA TYR A 102 -6.16 11.51 -2.05
C TYR A 102 -4.85 12.26 -2.31
N VAL A 103 -4.00 11.70 -3.15
CA VAL A 103 -2.77 12.38 -3.58
C VAL A 103 -3.10 13.40 -4.67
N GLU A 104 -2.97 14.69 -4.33
CA GLU A 104 -3.22 15.79 -5.26
C GLU A 104 -2.04 16.01 -6.19
N SER A 105 -0.80 16.00 -5.66
CA SER A 105 0.38 16.13 -6.51
C SER A 105 1.63 15.53 -5.87
N ILE A 106 2.52 15.05 -6.73
CA ILE A 106 3.90 14.65 -6.40
C ILE A 106 4.83 15.46 -7.28
N ASP A 107 5.74 16.24 -6.68
CA ASP A 107 6.68 17.14 -7.35
C ASP A 107 6.02 18.08 -8.37
N GLY A 108 4.84 18.61 -8.01
CA GLY A 108 4.05 19.50 -8.86
C GLY A 108 3.26 18.79 -9.98
N ILE A 109 3.42 17.49 -10.17
CA ILE A 109 2.62 16.70 -11.11
C ILE A 109 1.29 16.34 -10.44
N GLY A 110 0.19 16.81 -11.01
CA GLY A 110 -1.16 16.58 -10.48
C GLY A 110 -2.22 16.71 -11.57
N PRO A 111 -3.50 16.49 -11.24
CA PRO A 111 -4.58 16.53 -12.20
C PRO A 111 -4.67 17.87 -12.91
N ASP A 112 -4.94 17.81 -14.20
CA ASP A 112 -5.26 18.99 -15.01
C ASP A 112 -6.72 19.46 -14.76
N SER A 113 -7.13 20.53 -15.44
CA SER A 113 -8.49 21.08 -15.33
C SER A 113 -9.60 20.13 -15.80
N THR A 114 -9.26 19.06 -16.49
CA THR A 114 -10.22 18.06 -16.99
C THR A 114 -10.40 16.89 -16.04
N TYR A 115 -9.50 16.71 -15.09
CA TYR A 115 -9.47 15.58 -14.15
C TYR A 115 -9.53 14.21 -14.83
N THR A 116 -8.99 14.09 -16.04
CA THR A 116 -8.91 12.82 -16.77
C THR A 116 -7.72 11.97 -16.34
N ASN A 117 -6.69 12.63 -15.80
CA ASN A 117 -5.50 12.02 -15.25
C ASN A 117 -5.43 12.23 -13.74
N GLY A 118 -4.80 11.31 -13.04
CA GLY A 118 -4.59 11.42 -11.61
C GLY A 118 -3.59 10.40 -11.09
N TRP A 119 -3.19 10.58 -9.84
CA TRP A 119 -2.37 9.63 -9.14
C TRP A 119 -3.20 8.43 -8.68
N ASN A 120 -2.68 7.25 -8.93
CA ASN A 120 -3.25 5.98 -8.47
C ASN A 120 -2.13 5.10 -7.95
N TYR A 121 -2.49 4.15 -7.09
CA TYR A 121 -1.53 3.20 -6.57
C TYR A 121 -2.07 1.77 -6.63
N CYS A 122 -1.14 0.83 -6.58
CA CYS A 122 -1.41 -0.54 -6.17
C CYS A 122 -0.22 -1.08 -5.38
N VAL A 123 -0.48 -2.13 -4.62
CA VAL A 123 0.58 -2.86 -3.93
C VAL A 123 0.78 -4.20 -4.62
N MET A 124 2.03 -4.50 -4.94
CA MET A 124 2.44 -5.77 -5.50
C MET A 124 3.21 -6.55 -4.45
N ARG A 125 2.86 -7.82 -4.32
CA ARG A 125 3.37 -8.71 -3.28
C ARG A 125 3.74 -10.05 -3.88
N LYS A 126 4.76 -10.70 -3.35
CA LYS A 126 5.10 -12.06 -3.74
C LYS A 126 4.16 -13.05 -3.05
N ASN A 127 3.61 -13.96 -3.85
CA ASN A 127 2.84 -15.09 -3.36
C ASN A 127 3.74 -16.22 -2.85
N ALA A 128 3.15 -17.32 -2.39
CA ALA A 128 3.87 -18.48 -1.88
C ALA A 128 4.81 -19.12 -2.91
N SER A 129 4.57 -18.92 -4.21
CA SER A 129 5.42 -19.39 -5.31
C SER A 129 6.52 -18.39 -5.69
N ASN A 130 6.74 -17.34 -4.88
CA ASN A 130 7.71 -16.27 -5.12
C ASN A 130 7.46 -15.47 -6.42
N THR A 131 6.22 -15.49 -6.93
CA THR A 131 5.76 -14.74 -8.09
C THR A 131 5.05 -13.47 -7.62
N TRP A 132 5.31 -12.35 -8.29
CA TRP A 132 4.63 -11.10 -8.00
C TRP A 132 3.17 -11.16 -8.44
N GLU A 133 2.30 -10.64 -7.62
CA GLU A 133 0.88 -10.46 -7.88
C GLU A 133 0.40 -9.11 -7.32
N ILE A 134 -0.66 -8.55 -7.90
CA ILE A 134 -1.31 -7.37 -7.33
C ILE A 134 -2.10 -7.84 -6.12
N ALA A 135 -1.86 -7.23 -4.97
CA ALA A 135 -2.71 -7.39 -3.80
C ALA A 135 -4.07 -6.75 -4.11
N SER A 136 -5.06 -7.57 -4.50
CA SER A 136 -6.35 -7.13 -5.06
C SER A 136 -7.12 -6.20 -4.14
N ASP A 137 -6.96 -6.34 -2.83
CA ASP A 137 -7.54 -5.49 -1.81
C ASP A 137 -6.94 -4.07 -1.82
N SER A 138 -5.69 -3.88 -2.28
CA SER A 138 -5.07 -2.56 -2.42
C SER A 138 -5.77 -1.66 -3.44
N LEU A 139 -6.49 -2.23 -4.39
CA LEU A 139 -7.25 -1.48 -5.40
C LEU A 139 -8.58 -0.92 -4.88
N LEU A 140 -8.99 -1.30 -3.68
CA LEU A 140 -10.30 -0.97 -3.09
C LEU A 140 -10.19 -0.13 -1.82
N ILE A 141 -8.98 0.03 -1.29
CA ILE A 141 -8.72 0.69 -0.01
C ILE A 141 -7.88 1.95 -0.29
N GLY A 142 -8.22 3.05 0.36
CA GLY A 142 -7.46 4.30 0.26
C GLY A 142 -5.99 4.12 0.70
N GLU A 143 -5.08 4.83 0.06
CA GLU A 143 -3.63 4.73 0.28
C GLU A 143 -3.23 5.00 1.74
N GLY A 144 -3.94 5.90 2.41
CA GLY A 144 -3.75 6.21 3.84
C GLY A 144 -4.22 5.11 4.79
N GLU A 145 -4.92 4.11 4.28
CA GLU A 145 -5.53 3.02 5.07
C GLU A 145 -4.95 1.64 4.75
N TYR A 146 -4.37 1.47 3.55
CA TYR A 146 -3.84 0.18 3.12
C TYR A 146 -2.49 -0.14 3.77
N SER A 147 -2.45 -1.19 4.59
CA SER A 147 -1.25 -1.61 5.29
C SER A 147 -0.23 -2.27 4.38
N VAL A 148 1.03 -1.83 4.46
CA VAL A 148 2.15 -2.46 3.76
C VAL A 148 2.83 -3.53 4.61
N LYS A 149 3.50 -4.48 3.94
CA LYS A 149 4.29 -5.55 4.54
C LYS A 149 5.73 -5.48 4.06
N SER A 150 6.63 -6.12 4.80
CA SER A 150 8.02 -6.29 4.35
C SER A 150 8.06 -7.04 3.02
N GLY A 151 8.83 -6.52 2.08
CA GLY A 151 8.97 -7.05 0.73
C GLY A 151 7.91 -6.55 -0.27
N ASP A 152 6.95 -5.74 0.15
CA ASP A 152 5.98 -5.14 -0.77
C ASP A 152 6.63 -4.14 -1.72
N VAL A 153 6.08 -4.06 -2.93
CA VAL A 153 6.29 -2.98 -3.89
C VAL A 153 5.03 -2.12 -3.92
N VAL A 154 5.16 -0.87 -3.53
CA VAL A 154 4.09 0.14 -3.66
C VAL A 154 4.33 0.88 -4.97
N TYR A 155 3.48 0.67 -5.94
CA TYR A 155 3.56 1.28 -7.26
C TYR A 155 2.58 2.44 -7.36
N TRP A 156 3.11 3.63 -7.62
CA TRP A 156 2.36 4.84 -7.88
C TRP A 156 2.48 5.23 -9.34
N VAL A 157 1.37 5.55 -9.95
CA VAL A 157 1.32 5.94 -11.35
C VAL A 157 0.40 7.14 -11.56
N TYR A 158 0.92 8.16 -12.23
CA TYR A 158 0.15 9.26 -12.77
C TYR A 158 -0.23 8.96 -14.21
N GLY A 159 -1.51 9.01 -14.52
CA GLY A 159 -2.00 8.71 -15.87
C GLY A 159 -3.51 8.77 -16.00
N ALA A 160 -4.00 8.49 -17.19
CA ALA A 160 -5.43 8.45 -17.46
C ALA A 160 -6.10 7.35 -16.63
N TYR A 161 -7.19 7.70 -15.95
CA TYR A 161 -7.92 6.74 -15.11
C TYR A 161 -8.38 5.50 -15.88
N ALA A 162 -8.71 5.64 -17.17
CA ALA A 162 -9.11 4.54 -18.02
C ALA A 162 -7.98 3.51 -18.26
N ASP A 163 -6.72 3.91 -18.12
CA ASP A 163 -5.56 3.09 -18.47
C ASP A 163 -4.83 2.51 -17.24
N ILE A 164 -5.25 2.87 -16.03
CA ILE A 164 -4.57 2.48 -14.77
C ILE A 164 -4.40 0.95 -14.65
N ALA A 165 -5.43 0.18 -15.00
CA ALA A 165 -5.35 -1.28 -14.95
C ALA A 165 -4.27 -1.83 -15.90
N GLY A 166 -4.11 -1.19 -17.07
CA GLY A 166 -3.06 -1.51 -18.05
C GLY A 166 -1.66 -1.20 -17.51
N TYR A 167 -1.48 -0.03 -16.89
CA TYR A 167 -0.20 0.35 -16.28
C TYR A 167 0.21 -0.59 -15.14
N ASN A 168 -0.75 -0.95 -14.27
CA ASN A 168 -0.51 -1.89 -13.18
C ASN A 168 -0.10 -3.27 -13.72
N THR A 169 -0.78 -3.77 -14.75
CA THR A 169 -0.47 -5.04 -15.40
C THR A 169 0.93 -5.01 -16.05
N ALA A 170 1.26 -3.95 -16.76
CA ALA A 170 2.57 -3.79 -17.38
C ALA A 170 3.69 -3.78 -16.33
N LYS A 171 3.50 -3.08 -15.21
CA LYS A 171 4.47 -3.08 -14.11
C LYS A 171 4.62 -4.45 -13.48
N LEU A 172 3.52 -5.15 -13.24
CA LEU A 172 3.53 -6.51 -12.71
C LEU A 172 4.33 -7.47 -13.61
N ASN A 173 4.09 -7.41 -14.92
CA ASN A 173 4.83 -8.22 -15.90
C ASN A 173 6.33 -7.91 -15.87
N GLN A 174 6.70 -6.63 -15.79
CA GLN A 174 8.09 -6.22 -15.64
C GLN A 174 8.74 -6.82 -14.38
N LEU A 175 8.06 -6.80 -13.24
CA LEU A 175 8.57 -7.38 -11.99
C LEU A 175 8.73 -8.90 -12.08
N ASN A 176 7.90 -9.58 -12.87
CA ASN A 176 7.97 -11.03 -13.12
C ASN A 176 8.95 -11.40 -14.27
N GLY A 177 9.65 -10.43 -14.87
CA GLY A 177 10.55 -10.68 -16.00
C GLY A 177 9.82 -11.06 -17.30
N GLN A 178 8.57 -10.69 -17.44
CA GLN A 178 7.74 -10.88 -18.63
C GLN A 178 7.68 -9.53 -19.36
N ASN A 179 8.47 -9.37 -20.42
CA ASN A 179 8.45 -8.19 -21.30
C ASN A 179 7.69 -8.47 -22.58
#